data_6420589c8398a7033f012e6bd90b9c55
#
_entry.id   6420589c8398a7033f012e6bd90b9c55
#
_cell.length_a   1.000
_cell.length_b   1.000
_cell.length_c   1.000
_cell.angle_alpha   90.00
_cell.angle_beta   90.00
_cell.angle_gamma   90.00
#
_symmetry.space_group_name_H-M   'P 1'
#
loop_
_entity.id
_entity.type
_entity.pdbx_description
1 polymer ?
#
loop_
_entity_poly.entity_id
_entity_poly.type
_entity_poly.pdbx_seq_one_letter_code
_entity_poly.pdbx_strand_id
1 'polypeptide(L)'
;AARDVPARVADCLASAGAGGVRRYLDAHGAPATPVVMNVVVQRMVDAEMSGVVFTADPRGLLNETVVTVGRGRGDDVVGNRVPTTTYHRNTTDGQSYFETAEGAPLLDRDTLDAVVDLGRRAREVLGRHVDVEFAVEAGSAAIRVLQARPITTLADGPVVTLDNSNIVESYPGITLPLTASFVAQAYHGVFRGLVLRVARDERVAESFEPVLREMVACSSGRMYYRLDNWYRLLRLLPMSGRIIPVWQDMLGVGNRELVGVDAGPVGPSDPTPLRRLRTYLAVVREFLGTPRGMRRLETEFTAVRDLFAERIADDLDTAALHGLYREIERRLLRGWDVTLLNDLHAFVFTGLVRARLRGRVADPRAAVTELVSGIADLASMEPVRAMAGLAAEAPVEELAAIGTEDRAAAYLAGEGDFPRRLRDYVERYGDRYLEELKLESPTFRTDPLLLLRTLVGYRSAAGRPAGSLPGSADADPARAVRGPLTRWLVRRAARGIEYRESSRLNRARVYGMVRTIFLRVGANLAREGRIASAADVFWLTTEEAFAAGATGPERAG
;
A
#
# COMPACT_ATOMS: atom_id res chain seq x y z
N ALA A 1 38.60 -40.04 4.66
CA ALA A 1 38.55 -40.33 6.11
C ALA A 1 39.69 -39.59 6.84
N ALA A 2 40.11 -39.99 8.04
CA ALA A 2 41.10 -39.25 8.83
C ALA A 2 42.46 -39.05 8.12
N ARG A 3 42.85 -39.93 7.18
CA ARG A 3 44.06 -39.82 6.36
C ARG A 3 44.05 -38.63 5.39
N ASP A 4 42.91 -38.10 5.04
CA ASP A 4 42.76 -37.02 4.05
C ASP A 4 42.75 -35.63 4.72
N VAL A 5 42.64 -35.57 6.06
CA VAL A 5 42.53 -34.30 6.81
C VAL A 5 43.71 -33.37 6.54
N PRO A 6 44.98 -33.83 6.59
CA PRO A 6 46.12 -32.93 6.32
C PRO A 6 46.09 -32.31 4.91
N ALA A 7 45.72 -33.10 3.91
CA ALA A 7 45.62 -32.60 2.52
C ALA A 7 44.49 -31.54 2.42
N ARG A 8 43.34 -31.79 3.03
CA ARG A 8 42.23 -30.82 3.02
C ARG A 8 42.53 -29.55 3.81
N VAL A 9 43.29 -29.66 4.91
CA VAL A 9 43.77 -28.48 5.64
C VAL A 9 44.72 -27.65 4.73
N ALA A 10 45.62 -28.32 4.00
CA ALA A 10 46.51 -27.64 3.07
C ALA A 10 45.73 -26.94 1.92
N ASP A 11 44.70 -27.61 1.38
CA ASP A 11 43.81 -27.03 0.36
C ASP A 11 43.08 -25.78 0.91
N CYS A 12 42.56 -25.84 2.14
CA CYS A 12 41.94 -24.70 2.79
C CYS A 12 42.93 -23.54 2.97
N LEU A 13 44.10 -23.78 3.47
CA LEU A 13 45.13 -22.74 3.65
C LEU A 13 45.54 -22.11 2.31
N ALA A 14 45.68 -22.91 1.25
CA ALA A 14 46.00 -22.43 -0.09
C ALA A 14 44.90 -21.53 -0.68
N SER A 15 43.65 -21.75 -0.31
CA SER A 15 42.51 -20.96 -0.79
C SER A 15 42.55 -19.47 -0.36
N ALA A 16 43.31 -19.12 0.68
CA ALA A 16 43.55 -17.73 1.08
C ALA A 16 44.18 -16.89 -0.04
N GLY A 17 44.96 -17.51 -0.92
CA GLY A 17 45.58 -16.88 -2.11
C GLY A 17 44.69 -16.82 -3.35
N ALA A 18 43.48 -17.38 -3.31
CA ALA A 18 42.58 -17.42 -4.45
C ALA A 18 42.13 -16.03 -4.89
N GLY A 19 42.04 -15.77 -6.19
CA GLY A 19 41.68 -14.46 -6.76
C GLY A 19 40.31 -13.96 -6.34
N GLY A 20 39.41 -14.86 -5.91
CA GLY A 20 38.10 -14.49 -5.33
C GLY A 20 38.20 -13.78 -3.98
N VAL A 21 39.08 -14.26 -3.10
CA VAL A 21 39.30 -13.66 -1.77
C VAL A 21 39.88 -12.25 -1.92
N ARG A 22 40.84 -12.06 -2.81
CA ARG A 22 41.42 -10.74 -3.07
C ARG A 22 40.39 -9.76 -3.61
N ARG A 23 39.57 -10.14 -4.60
CA ARG A 23 38.48 -9.29 -5.12
C ARG A 23 37.45 -8.92 -4.05
N TYR A 24 37.13 -9.85 -3.16
CA TYR A 24 36.23 -9.57 -2.04
C TYR A 24 36.82 -8.53 -1.08
N LEU A 25 38.09 -8.67 -0.70
CA LEU A 25 38.78 -7.72 0.18
C LEU A 25 38.89 -6.33 -0.45
N ASP A 26 39.23 -6.27 -1.75
CA ASP A 26 39.32 -5.01 -2.50
C ASP A 26 37.95 -4.30 -2.57
N ALA A 27 36.88 -5.05 -2.82
CA ALA A 27 35.51 -4.51 -2.86
C ALA A 27 35.01 -3.96 -1.51
N HIS A 28 35.59 -4.45 -0.39
CA HIS A 28 35.23 -4.02 0.96
C HIS A 28 36.26 -3.05 1.58
N GLY A 29 37.21 -2.54 0.77
CA GLY A 29 38.21 -1.57 1.24
C GLY A 29 39.13 -2.11 2.34
N ALA A 30 39.31 -3.43 2.42
CA ALA A 30 40.17 -4.05 3.42
C ALA A 30 41.65 -3.78 3.08
N PRO A 31 42.52 -3.49 4.08
CA PRO A 31 43.91 -3.20 3.86
C PRO A 31 44.61 -4.42 3.24
N ALA A 32 45.65 -4.20 2.40
CA ALA A 32 46.43 -5.22 1.73
C ALA A 32 47.32 -6.04 2.69
N THR A 33 46.81 -6.42 3.84
CA THR A 33 47.47 -7.27 4.84
C THR A 33 47.34 -8.74 4.44
N PRO A 34 48.33 -9.58 4.73
CA PRO A 34 48.24 -11.04 4.50
C PRO A 34 47.00 -11.61 5.21
N VAL A 35 46.17 -12.35 4.47
CA VAL A 35 45.02 -13.04 5.03
C VAL A 35 45.50 -14.17 5.95
N VAL A 36 45.20 -14.07 7.25
CA VAL A 36 45.43 -15.16 8.18
C VAL A 36 44.26 -16.12 8.10
N MET A 37 44.50 -17.34 7.63
CA MET A 37 43.49 -18.39 7.50
C MET A 37 43.53 -19.32 8.72
N ASN A 38 42.39 -19.41 9.43
CA ASN A 38 42.16 -20.43 10.45
C ASN A 38 41.34 -21.58 9.85
N VAL A 39 41.70 -22.81 10.15
CA VAL A 39 41.01 -24.00 9.65
C VAL A 39 40.32 -24.71 10.82
N VAL A 40 39.02 -24.96 10.69
CA VAL A 40 38.23 -25.74 11.63
C VAL A 40 38.03 -27.14 11.10
N VAL A 41 38.39 -28.16 11.88
CA VAL A 41 38.14 -29.57 11.58
C VAL A 41 36.98 -30.05 12.46
N GLN A 42 35.84 -30.39 11.82
CA GLN A 42 34.67 -30.88 12.51
C GLN A 42 34.23 -32.25 12.00
N ARG A 43 33.47 -32.97 12.85
CA ARG A 43 32.91 -34.27 12.48
C ARG A 43 31.87 -34.09 11.36
N MET A 44 31.96 -34.95 10.34
CA MET A 44 30.94 -35.00 9.29
C MET A 44 29.62 -35.52 9.86
N VAL A 45 28.53 -34.81 9.57
CA VAL A 45 27.17 -35.23 9.88
C VAL A 45 26.63 -36.09 8.74
N ASP A 46 26.03 -37.23 9.08
CA ASP A 46 25.25 -38.02 8.10
C ASP A 46 23.87 -37.39 7.97
N ALA A 47 23.74 -36.51 6.99
CA ALA A 47 22.59 -35.65 6.84
C ALA A 47 21.53 -36.28 5.95
N GLU A 48 20.31 -36.43 6.46
CA GLU A 48 19.12 -36.72 5.67
C GLU A 48 18.65 -35.49 4.89
N MET A 49 18.65 -34.33 5.57
CA MET A 49 18.37 -33.02 5.01
C MET A 49 19.37 -32.00 5.53
N SER A 50 19.63 -30.99 4.76
CA SER A 50 20.47 -29.85 5.17
C SER A 50 19.84 -28.55 4.68
N GLY A 51 20.21 -27.45 5.31
CA GLY A 51 19.66 -26.16 4.94
C GLY A 51 20.36 -24.99 5.59
N VAL A 52 19.82 -23.81 5.31
CA VAL A 52 20.24 -22.55 5.91
C VAL A 52 19.01 -21.85 6.50
N VAL A 53 19.15 -21.37 7.75
CA VAL A 53 18.16 -20.49 8.35
C VAL A 53 18.75 -19.07 8.47
N PHE A 54 18.05 -18.10 7.88
CA PHE A 54 18.35 -16.68 8.00
C PHE A 54 17.38 -16.10 9.05
N THR A 55 17.90 -15.49 10.10
CA THR A 55 17.07 -14.88 11.17
C THR A 55 16.44 -13.54 10.78
N ALA A 56 16.76 -13.04 9.60
CA ALA A 56 16.05 -12.01 8.87
C ALA A 56 16.21 -12.31 7.37
N ASP A 57 15.25 -11.93 6.55
CA ASP A 57 15.41 -12.07 5.09
C ASP A 57 16.61 -11.22 4.63
N PRO A 58 17.60 -11.82 3.95
CA PRO A 58 18.77 -11.10 3.43
C PRO A 58 18.42 -9.92 2.50
N ARG A 59 17.20 -9.89 1.97
CA ARG A 59 16.65 -8.78 1.18
C ARG A 59 16.23 -7.56 2.02
N GLY A 60 16.31 -7.65 3.37
CA GLY A 60 16.07 -6.54 4.27
C GLY A 60 14.76 -6.61 5.08
N LEU A 61 13.98 -7.72 5.01
CA LEU A 61 12.77 -7.88 5.82
C LEU A 61 13.14 -8.46 7.20
N LEU A 62 13.29 -7.57 8.18
CA LEU A 62 13.77 -7.94 9.52
C LEU A 62 12.77 -8.76 10.35
N ASN A 63 11.50 -8.72 9.98
CA ASN A 63 10.43 -9.47 10.64
C ASN A 63 10.11 -10.82 9.98
N GLU A 64 11.00 -11.30 9.11
CA GLU A 64 10.83 -12.57 8.42
C GLU A 64 12.06 -13.45 8.59
N THR A 65 11.87 -14.64 9.16
CA THR A 65 12.89 -15.69 9.18
C THR A 65 12.72 -16.55 7.93
N VAL A 66 13.79 -16.77 7.18
CA VAL A 66 13.80 -17.59 5.96
C VAL A 66 14.56 -18.88 6.21
N VAL A 67 13.95 -20.02 5.88
CA VAL A 67 14.59 -21.34 5.99
C VAL A 67 14.58 -22.01 4.63
N THR A 68 15.77 -22.24 4.04
CA THR A 68 15.90 -23.01 2.80
C THR A 68 16.48 -24.38 3.13
N VAL A 69 15.81 -25.43 2.69
CA VAL A 69 16.20 -26.81 3.00
C VAL A 69 16.10 -27.69 1.75
N GLY A 70 16.99 -28.65 1.64
CA GLY A 70 17.00 -29.69 0.60
C GLY A 70 17.44 -31.04 1.16
N ARG A 71 17.24 -32.11 0.39
CA ARG A 71 17.67 -33.45 0.79
C ARG A 71 19.17 -33.62 0.63
N GLY A 72 19.79 -34.33 1.57
CA GLY A 72 21.21 -34.66 1.54
C GLY A 72 22.10 -33.57 2.16
N ARG A 73 23.31 -33.40 1.62
CA ARG A 73 24.40 -32.62 2.20
C ARG A 73 24.24 -31.12 1.93
N GLY A 74 24.71 -30.29 2.90
CA GLY A 74 24.68 -28.85 2.80
C GLY A 74 25.32 -28.26 1.54
N ASP A 75 26.45 -28.85 1.10
CA ASP A 75 27.15 -28.42 -0.14
C ASP A 75 26.25 -28.50 -1.38
N ASP A 76 25.33 -29.46 -1.42
CA ASP A 76 24.42 -29.65 -2.55
C ASP A 76 23.24 -28.66 -2.50
N VAL A 77 22.78 -28.35 -1.31
CA VAL A 77 21.70 -27.37 -1.08
C VAL A 77 22.20 -25.95 -1.35
N VAL A 78 23.31 -25.54 -0.72
CA VAL A 78 23.90 -24.21 -0.91
C VAL A 78 24.37 -24.01 -2.34
N GLY A 79 24.88 -25.09 -2.97
CA GLY A 79 25.29 -25.08 -4.38
C GLY A 79 24.16 -25.15 -5.40
N ASN A 80 22.90 -25.13 -4.95
CA ASN A 80 21.70 -25.25 -5.80
C ASN A 80 21.72 -26.47 -6.73
N ARG A 81 22.26 -27.59 -6.25
CA ARG A 81 22.38 -28.86 -7.01
C ARG A 81 21.23 -29.84 -6.75
N VAL A 82 20.39 -29.54 -5.75
CA VAL A 82 19.21 -30.33 -5.39
C VAL A 82 18.00 -29.43 -5.29
N PRO A 83 16.79 -29.94 -5.52
CA PRO A 83 15.56 -29.20 -5.28
C PRO A 83 15.47 -28.76 -3.81
N THR A 84 14.98 -27.55 -3.57
CA THR A 84 14.84 -26.98 -2.24
C THR A 84 13.41 -26.56 -1.97
N THR A 85 13.07 -26.54 -0.69
CA THR A 85 11.87 -25.86 -0.16
C THR A 85 12.34 -24.66 0.65
N THR A 86 11.79 -23.48 0.38
CA THR A 86 12.04 -22.27 1.14
C THR A 86 10.80 -21.93 1.96
N TYR A 87 10.97 -21.82 3.27
CA TYR A 87 9.95 -21.41 4.21
C TYR A 87 10.19 -19.97 4.64
N HIS A 88 9.10 -19.22 4.70
CA HIS A 88 9.06 -17.85 5.19
C HIS A 88 8.23 -17.81 6.47
N ARG A 89 8.82 -17.39 7.57
CA ARG A 89 8.17 -17.31 8.87
C ARG A 89 8.14 -15.87 9.35
N ASN A 90 6.95 -15.31 9.47
CA ASN A 90 6.79 -13.98 10.07
C ASN A 90 7.05 -14.07 11.59
N THR A 91 8.00 -13.27 12.09
CA THR A 91 8.39 -13.28 13.51
C THR A 91 7.41 -12.54 14.41
N THR A 92 6.48 -11.75 13.85
CA THR A 92 5.50 -10.96 14.60
C THR A 92 4.24 -11.76 14.93
N ASP A 93 3.67 -12.50 13.98
CA ASP A 93 2.42 -13.25 14.14
C ASP A 93 2.59 -14.77 14.03
N GLY A 94 3.80 -15.23 13.67
CA GLY A 94 4.14 -16.64 13.55
C GLY A 94 3.52 -17.33 12.33
N GLN A 95 2.90 -16.58 11.40
CA GLN A 95 2.41 -17.16 10.16
C GLN A 95 3.57 -17.60 9.28
N SER A 96 3.39 -18.68 8.54
CA SER A 96 4.39 -19.19 7.62
C SER A 96 3.75 -19.66 6.31
N TYR A 97 4.48 -19.46 5.24
CA TYR A 97 4.21 -20.03 3.92
C TYR A 97 5.50 -20.66 3.38
N PHE A 98 5.40 -21.41 2.31
CA PHE A 98 6.56 -22.02 1.69
C PHE A 98 6.47 -22.01 0.17
N GLU A 99 7.64 -22.01 -0.46
CA GLU A 99 7.82 -22.18 -1.89
C GLU A 99 8.63 -23.47 -2.12
N THR A 100 8.15 -24.35 -2.99
CA THR A 100 8.80 -25.64 -3.27
C THR A 100 8.69 -26.03 -4.73
N ALA A 101 9.76 -26.62 -5.26
CA ALA A 101 9.76 -27.23 -6.58
C ALA A 101 9.14 -28.65 -6.57
N GLU A 102 9.00 -29.30 -5.40
CA GLU A 102 8.55 -30.69 -5.27
C GLU A 102 7.04 -30.85 -4.96
N GLY A 103 6.31 -29.75 -4.84
CA GLY A 103 4.84 -29.75 -4.59
C GLY A 103 4.43 -30.06 -3.14
N ALA A 104 5.34 -30.53 -2.26
CA ALA A 104 5.10 -30.79 -0.85
C ALA A 104 6.22 -30.24 0.02
N PRO A 105 5.94 -29.74 1.25
CA PRO A 105 6.96 -29.25 2.16
C PRO A 105 7.89 -30.37 2.63
N LEU A 106 9.19 -30.09 2.74
CA LEU A 106 10.21 -31.06 3.20
C LEU A 106 10.24 -31.18 4.71
N LEU A 107 9.99 -30.08 5.45
CA LEU A 107 9.95 -30.09 6.91
C LEU A 107 8.50 -30.11 7.40
N ASP A 108 8.25 -30.92 8.42
CA ASP A 108 7.04 -30.78 9.22
C ASP A 108 7.11 -29.52 10.11
N ARG A 109 6.00 -29.20 10.73
CA ARG A 109 5.88 -27.98 11.55
C ARG A 109 6.83 -27.98 12.74
N ASP A 110 6.97 -29.10 13.43
CA ASP A 110 7.77 -29.19 14.65
C ASP A 110 9.27 -29.05 14.32
N THR A 111 9.72 -29.66 13.24
CA THR A 111 11.10 -29.52 12.75
C THR A 111 11.39 -28.10 12.26
N LEU A 112 10.43 -27.47 11.55
CA LEU A 112 10.56 -26.07 11.13
C LEU A 112 10.66 -25.14 12.34
N ASP A 113 9.78 -25.30 13.34
CA ASP A 113 9.79 -24.51 14.55
C ASP A 113 11.12 -24.68 15.33
N ALA A 114 11.66 -25.90 15.39
CA ALA A 114 12.96 -26.17 16.00
C ALA A 114 14.13 -25.50 15.25
N VAL A 115 14.12 -25.49 13.93
CA VAL A 115 15.13 -24.78 13.09
C VAL A 115 15.03 -23.26 13.29
N VAL A 116 13.82 -22.70 13.32
CA VAL A 116 13.61 -21.26 13.58
C VAL A 116 14.11 -20.89 14.96
N ASP A 117 13.82 -21.71 15.99
CA ASP A 117 14.30 -21.51 17.36
C ASP A 117 15.83 -21.61 17.46
N LEU A 118 16.45 -22.51 16.69
CA LEU A 118 17.92 -22.60 16.58
C LEU A 118 18.50 -21.28 16.04
N GLY A 119 17.94 -20.75 14.97
CA GLY A 119 18.34 -19.45 14.41
C GLY A 119 18.20 -18.32 15.44
N ARG A 120 17.06 -18.25 16.16
CA ARG A 120 16.83 -17.26 17.22
C ARG A 120 17.90 -17.31 18.31
N ARG A 121 18.24 -18.52 18.81
CA ARG A 121 19.30 -18.70 19.81
C ARG A 121 20.68 -18.29 19.29
N ALA A 122 21.01 -18.62 18.04
CA ALA A 122 22.26 -18.20 17.42
C ALA A 122 22.34 -16.66 17.31
N ARG A 123 21.23 -15.98 16.95
CA ARG A 123 21.13 -14.53 16.95
C ARG A 123 21.36 -13.91 18.32
N GLU A 124 20.77 -14.50 19.38
CA GLU A 124 20.96 -14.04 20.77
C GLU A 124 22.45 -14.12 21.19
N VAL A 125 23.13 -15.20 20.83
CA VAL A 125 24.55 -15.39 21.14
C VAL A 125 25.45 -14.43 20.38
N LEU A 126 25.18 -14.19 19.08
CA LEU A 126 26.01 -13.34 18.23
C LEU A 126 25.61 -11.85 18.24
N GLY A 127 24.48 -11.51 18.88
CA GLY A 127 24.01 -10.14 19.08
C GLY A 127 23.54 -9.42 17.80
N ARG A 128 23.36 -10.14 16.69
CA ARG A 128 22.92 -9.61 15.39
C ARG A 128 22.21 -10.67 14.56
N HIS A 129 21.56 -10.26 13.46
CA HIS A 129 20.96 -11.23 12.54
C HIS A 129 22.03 -12.12 11.91
N VAL A 130 21.72 -13.41 11.84
CA VAL A 130 22.64 -14.45 11.41
C VAL A 130 22.03 -15.36 10.36
N ASP A 131 22.87 -15.93 9.50
CA ASP A 131 22.59 -17.16 8.79
C ASP A 131 23.22 -18.34 9.56
N VAL A 132 22.48 -19.45 9.62
CA VAL A 132 22.94 -20.68 10.28
C VAL A 132 22.75 -21.84 9.32
N GLU A 133 23.87 -22.48 8.96
CA GLU A 133 23.82 -23.73 8.24
C GLU A 133 23.55 -24.87 9.21
N PHE A 134 22.59 -25.73 8.87
CA PHE A 134 22.19 -26.86 9.70
C PHE A 134 22.05 -28.15 8.91
N ALA A 135 22.09 -29.27 9.60
CA ALA A 135 21.74 -30.57 9.06
C ALA A 135 20.79 -31.31 10.00
N VAL A 136 19.85 -32.04 9.44
CA VAL A 136 19.01 -33.02 10.13
C VAL A 136 19.67 -34.36 9.98
N GLU A 137 20.11 -34.95 11.10
CA GLU A 137 20.88 -36.20 11.14
C GLU A 137 19.99 -37.41 10.83
N ALA A 138 20.40 -38.23 9.88
CA ALA A 138 19.67 -39.43 9.49
C ALA A 138 19.42 -40.37 10.69
N GLY A 139 18.18 -40.87 10.79
CA GLY A 139 17.77 -41.83 11.81
C GLY A 139 17.57 -41.28 13.21
N SER A 140 18.03 -40.07 13.54
CA SER A 140 17.83 -39.44 14.84
C SER A 140 16.95 -38.21 14.83
N ALA A 141 16.71 -37.62 13.65
CA ALA A 141 16.06 -36.34 13.43
C ALA A 141 16.70 -35.18 14.24
N ALA A 142 17.93 -35.35 14.75
CA ALA A 142 18.62 -34.34 15.55
C ALA A 142 19.12 -33.23 14.61
N ILE A 143 18.85 -31.97 14.97
CA ILE A 143 19.34 -30.82 14.21
C ILE A 143 20.75 -30.47 14.69
N ARG A 144 21.70 -30.45 13.77
CA ARG A 144 23.13 -30.13 14.00
C ARG A 144 23.45 -28.80 13.36
N VAL A 145 24.06 -27.89 14.12
CA VAL A 145 24.64 -26.64 13.58
C VAL A 145 25.94 -26.97 12.89
N LEU A 146 26.07 -26.53 11.65
CA LEU A 146 27.32 -26.68 10.87
C LEU A 146 28.13 -25.40 10.89
N GLN A 147 27.47 -24.25 10.72
CA GLN A 147 28.08 -22.92 10.72
C GLN A 147 27.06 -21.89 11.15
N ALA A 148 27.51 -20.81 11.81
CA ALA A 148 26.70 -19.62 12.06
C ALA A 148 27.55 -18.38 11.81
N ARG A 149 27.01 -17.42 11.07
CA ARG A 149 27.69 -16.15 10.75
C ARG A 149 26.70 -14.99 10.65
N PRO A 150 27.16 -13.75 10.86
CA PRO A 150 26.33 -12.58 10.64
C PRO A 150 25.89 -12.47 9.17
N ILE A 151 24.63 -12.05 8.96
CA ILE A 151 24.15 -11.69 7.62
C ILE A 151 24.79 -10.35 7.24
N THR A 152 25.67 -10.38 6.24
CA THR A 152 26.45 -9.21 5.80
C THR A 152 25.72 -8.34 4.78
N THR A 153 24.64 -8.83 4.20
CA THR A 153 23.83 -8.08 3.21
C THR A 153 22.85 -7.09 3.85
N LEU A 154 22.59 -7.22 5.15
CA LEU A 154 21.74 -6.27 5.89
C LEU A 154 22.55 -5.00 6.16
N ALA A 155 22.05 -3.86 5.65
CA ALA A 155 22.68 -2.57 5.88
C ALA A 155 22.54 -2.15 7.35
N ASP A 156 23.60 -1.58 7.92
CA ASP A 156 23.53 -0.87 9.19
C ASP A 156 22.78 0.46 8.96
N GLY A 157 21.57 0.55 9.45
CA GLY A 157 20.73 1.74 9.27
C GLY A 157 19.50 1.74 10.17
N PRO A 158 18.75 2.82 10.21
CA PRO A 158 17.53 2.90 10.99
C PRO A 158 16.49 1.88 10.47
N VAL A 159 15.90 1.14 11.39
CA VAL A 159 14.80 0.22 11.08
C VAL A 159 13.57 1.02 10.67
N VAL A 160 13.00 0.70 9.52
CA VAL A 160 11.76 1.29 9.01
C VAL A 160 10.61 0.33 9.26
N THR A 161 9.54 0.82 9.88
CA THR A 161 8.32 0.03 10.08
C THR A 161 7.31 0.35 9.01
N LEU A 162 6.95 -0.66 8.22
CA LEU A 162 5.96 -0.59 7.15
C LEU A 162 4.68 -1.31 7.58
N ASP A 163 3.52 -0.70 7.32
CA ASP A 163 2.20 -1.27 7.59
C ASP A 163 1.28 -1.13 6.38
N ASN A 164 0.59 -2.21 6.01
CA ASN A 164 -0.35 -2.21 4.90
C ASN A 164 -1.79 -2.56 5.30
N SER A 165 -2.10 -2.71 6.57
CA SER A 165 -3.40 -3.18 7.03
C SER A 165 -4.59 -2.37 6.50
N ASN A 166 -4.42 -1.08 6.29
CA ASN A 166 -5.45 -0.20 5.75
C ASN A 166 -5.22 0.17 4.28
N ILE A 167 -3.97 0.48 3.90
CA ILE A 167 -3.66 0.94 2.55
C ILE A 167 -3.92 -0.15 1.49
N VAL A 168 -3.87 -1.44 1.86
CA VAL A 168 -4.17 -2.58 0.98
C VAL A 168 -5.61 -2.54 0.44
N GLU A 169 -6.56 -1.92 1.15
CA GLU A 169 -7.93 -1.73 0.63
C GLU A 169 -7.95 -0.81 -0.59
N SER A 170 -7.02 0.15 -0.66
CA SER A 170 -6.91 1.10 -1.76
C SER A 170 -6.00 0.60 -2.89
N TYR A 171 -4.95 -0.15 -2.54
CA TYR A 171 -3.92 -0.66 -3.46
C TYR A 171 -3.67 -2.14 -3.21
N PRO A 172 -4.64 -3.03 -3.55
CA PRO A 172 -4.49 -4.47 -3.34
C PRO A 172 -3.47 -5.08 -4.31
N GLY A 173 -2.82 -6.16 -3.86
CA GLY A 173 -1.89 -6.93 -4.70
C GLY A 173 -0.65 -6.15 -5.12
N ILE A 174 -0.18 -6.41 -6.34
CA ILE A 174 1.00 -5.74 -6.92
C ILE A 174 0.60 -4.41 -7.52
N THR A 175 1.35 -3.38 -7.21
CA THR A 175 1.19 -2.01 -7.71
C THR A 175 2.38 -1.67 -8.60
N LEU A 176 2.11 -1.19 -9.81
CA LEU A 176 3.16 -0.86 -10.78
C LEU A 176 3.83 0.50 -10.45
N PRO A 177 5.04 0.76 -10.98
CA PRO A 177 5.84 1.93 -10.65
C PRO A 177 5.12 3.27 -10.85
N LEU A 178 4.30 3.40 -11.90
CA LEU A 178 3.55 4.62 -12.16
C LEU A 178 2.58 4.94 -11.02
N THR A 179 1.76 3.96 -10.62
CA THR A 179 0.85 4.14 -9.50
C THR A 179 1.60 4.40 -8.20
N ALA A 180 2.66 3.66 -7.91
CA ALA A 180 3.44 3.85 -6.69
C ALA A 180 4.03 5.26 -6.58
N SER A 181 4.63 5.78 -7.65
CA SER A 181 5.21 7.13 -7.69
C SER A 181 4.13 8.23 -7.63
N PHE A 182 3.02 8.06 -8.34
CA PHE A 182 1.88 8.98 -8.26
C PHE A 182 1.30 9.05 -6.84
N VAL A 183 1.10 7.91 -6.21
CA VAL A 183 0.61 7.82 -4.82
C VAL A 183 1.55 8.51 -3.86
N ALA A 184 2.87 8.30 -3.99
CA ALA A 184 3.87 8.99 -3.17
C ALA A 184 3.78 10.51 -3.32
N GLN A 185 3.65 11.03 -4.53
CA GLN A 185 3.46 12.47 -4.81
C GLN A 185 2.13 13.00 -4.23
N ALA A 186 1.04 12.24 -4.37
CA ALA A 186 -0.26 12.61 -3.83
C ALA A 186 -0.22 12.71 -2.29
N TYR A 187 0.35 11.71 -1.63
CA TYR A 187 0.52 11.71 -0.17
C TYR A 187 1.42 12.86 0.29
N HIS A 188 2.55 13.09 -0.39
CA HIS A 188 3.41 14.23 -0.13
C HIS A 188 2.62 15.56 -0.17
N GLY A 189 1.88 15.82 -1.24
CA GLY A 189 1.07 17.03 -1.40
C GLY A 189 0.02 17.21 -0.30
N VAL A 190 -0.72 16.14 0.02
CA VAL A 190 -1.75 16.10 1.06
C VAL A 190 -1.16 16.41 2.43
N PHE A 191 -0.08 15.74 2.82
CA PHE A 191 0.49 15.92 4.15
C PHE A 191 1.26 17.24 4.29
N ARG A 192 1.89 17.72 3.22
CA ARG A 192 2.48 19.06 3.21
C ARG A 192 1.41 20.14 3.41
N GLY A 193 0.28 20.01 2.73
CA GLY A 193 -0.90 20.87 2.94
C GLY A 193 -1.38 20.85 4.40
N LEU A 194 -1.48 19.66 5.00
CA LEU A 194 -1.88 19.50 6.41
C LEU A 194 -0.87 20.19 7.37
N VAL A 195 0.44 20.00 7.17
CA VAL A 195 1.47 20.65 8.00
C VAL A 195 1.36 22.17 7.89
N LEU A 196 1.22 22.72 6.69
CA LEU A 196 1.06 24.17 6.46
C LEU A 196 -0.20 24.71 7.15
N ARG A 197 -1.29 23.97 7.10
CA ARG A 197 -2.56 24.35 7.72
C ARG A 197 -2.47 24.39 9.24
N VAL A 198 -1.77 23.43 9.84
CA VAL A 198 -1.60 23.29 11.30
C VAL A 198 -0.51 24.25 11.81
N ALA A 199 0.66 24.23 11.21
CA ALA A 199 1.80 25.01 11.67
C ALA A 199 1.74 26.49 11.27
N ARG A 200 1.14 26.81 10.10
CA ARG A 200 1.08 28.15 9.48
C ARG A 200 2.45 28.80 9.32
N ASP A 201 3.45 27.98 9.06
CA ASP A 201 4.84 28.37 8.94
C ASP A 201 5.50 27.48 7.88
N GLU A 202 5.92 28.07 6.77
CA GLU A 202 6.56 27.38 5.66
C GLU A 202 7.86 26.69 6.09
N ARG A 203 8.62 27.32 6.99
CA ARG A 203 9.87 26.73 7.53
C ARG A 203 9.64 25.42 8.25
N VAL A 204 8.47 25.27 8.90
CA VAL A 204 8.09 23.99 9.52
C VAL A 204 7.81 22.96 8.46
N ALA A 205 7.08 23.30 7.40
CA ALA A 205 6.81 22.38 6.31
C ALA A 205 8.13 21.95 5.61
N GLU A 206 9.04 22.87 5.37
CA GLU A 206 10.37 22.59 4.82
C GLU A 206 11.18 21.65 5.71
N SER A 207 11.15 21.84 7.04
CA SER A 207 11.83 20.94 7.99
C SER A 207 11.28 19.51 8.00
N PHE A 208 10.00 19.35 7.60
CA PHE A 208 9.36 18.05 7.47
C PHE A 208 9.50 17.43 6.07
N GLU A 209 10.08 18.12 5.11
CA GLU A 209 10.16 17.67 3.71
C GLU A 209 10.72 16.24 3.56
N PRO A 210 11.80 15.82 4.26
CA PRO A 210 12.28 14.43 4.20
C PRO A 210 11.25 13.41 4.70
N VAL A 211 10.47 13.78 5.72
CA VAL A 211 9.39 12.93 6.27
C VAL A 211 8.22 12.84 5.30
N LEU A 212 7.83 13.99 4.73
CA LEU A 212 6.66 14.09 3.85
C LEU A 212 6.83 13.34 2.53
N ARG A 213 8.05 13.27 2.00
CA ARG A 213 8.36 12.50 0.78
C ARG A 213 8.23 11.00 0.96
N GLU A 214 8.30 10.52 2.19
CA GLU A 214 8.33 9.11 2.52
C GLU A 214 7.17 8.70 3.44
N MET A 215 5.98 9.28 3.26
CA MET A 215 4.78 8.90 4.01
C MET A 215 4.25 7.51 3.65
N VAL A 216 4.50 7.10 2.40
CA VAL A 216 4.22 5.77 1.86
C VAL A 216 5.49 5.18 1.26
N ALA A 217 5.56 3.87 1.20
CA ALA A 217 6.64 3.13 0.57
C ALA A 217 6.07 2.03 -0.32
N CYS A 218 6.78 1.69 -1.38
CA CYS A 218 6.53 0.49 -2.17
C CYS A 218 7.66 -0.51 -1.90
N SER A 219 7.31 -1.69 -1.38
CA SER A 219 8.26 -2.77 -1.14
C SER A 219 7.74 -4.04 -1.78
N SER A 220 8.59 -4.71 -2.59
CA SER A 220 8.21 -5.91 -3.36
C SER A 220 6.90 -5.73 -4.15
N GLY A 221 6.71 -4.56 -4.75
CA GLY A 221 5.52 -4.20 -5.52
C GLY A 221 4.26 -3.97 -4.68
N ARG A 222 4.32 -3.88 -3.36
CA ARG A 222 3.17 -3.63 -2.49
C ARG A 222 3.30 -2.29 -1.79
N MET A 223 2.17 -1.60 -1.62
CA MET A 223 2.11 -0.30 -0.96
C MET A 223 1.99 -0.44 0.55
N TYR A 224 2.71 0.40 1.27
CA TYR A 224 2.75 0.46 2.73
C TYR A 224 2.71 1.90 3.23
N TYR A 225 2.17 2.12 4.42
CA TYR A 225 2.44 3.31 5.22
C TYR A 225 3.79 3.16 5.91
N ARG A 226 4.59 4.21 5.92
CA ARG A 226 5.82 4.29 6.70
C ARG A 226 5.50 4.86 8.09
N LEU A 227 5.25 3.97 9.07
CA LEU A 227 4.66 4.33 10.35
C LEU A 227 5.50 5.32 11.17
N ASP A 228 6.84 5.21 11.13
CA ASP A 228 7.73 6.16 11.80
C ASP A 228 7.47 7.60 11.34
N ASN A 229 7.27 7.84 10.05
CA ASN A 229 6.97 9.15 9.48
C ASN A 229 5.56 9.62 9.87
N TRP A 230 4.59 8.71 9.92
CA TRP A 230 3.24 9.03 10.40
C TRP A 230 3.26 9.48 11.87
N TYR A 231 4.01 8.81 12.74
CA TYR A 231 4.13 9.22 14.14
C TYR A 231 4.86 10.55 14.30
N ARG A 232 5.89 10.82 13.50
CA ARG A 232 6.56 12.12 13.48
C ARG A 232 5.58 13.23 13.14
N LEU A 233 4.74 13.03 12.14
CA LEU A 233 3.71 13.98 11.74
C LEU A 233 2.65 14.18 12.83
N LEU A 234 2.13 13.11 13.44
CA LEU A 234 1.13 13.19 14.50
C LEU A 234 1.64 13.93 15.74
N ARG A 235 2.94 13.88 16.02
CA ARG A 235 3.56 14.62 17.14
C ARG A 235 3.52 16.15 16.96
N LEU A 236 3.27 16.66 15.74
CA LEU A 236 2.98 18.09 15.54
C LEU A 236 1.65 18.52 16.17
N LEU A 237 0.72 17.60 16.34
CA LEU A 237 -0.60 17.92 16.89
C LEU A 237 -0.53 18.06 18.41
N PRO A 238 -1.22 19.07 18.98
CA PRO A 238 -1.38 19.15 20.43
C PRO A 238 -2.12 17.92 20.94
N MET A 239 -1.73 17.40 22.10
CA MET A 239 -2.25 16.16 22.71
C MET A 239 -1.97 14.89 21.87
N SER A 240 -0.88 14.85 21.12
CA SER A 240 -0.48 13.69 20.30
C SER A 240 -0.50 12.37 21.05
N GLY A 241 -0.12 12.35 22.35
CA GLY A 241 -0.21 11.15 23.19
C GLY A 241 -1.61 10.55 23.35
N ARG A 242 -2.68 11.33 23.13
CA ARG A 242 -4.08 10.85 23.11
C ARG A 242 -4.58 10.56 21.69
N ILE A 243 -3.99 11.20 20.69
CA ILE A 243 -4.37 11.03 19.29
C ILE A 243 -3.74 9.77 18.69
N ILE A 244 -2.48 9.48 19.03
CA ILE A 244 -1.75 8.31 18.51
C ILE A 244 -2.47 6.98 18.79
N PRO A 245 -2.94 6.66 20.01
CA PRO A 245 -3.70 5.44 20.25
C PRO A 245 -4.99 5.33 19.42
N VAL A 246 -5.72 6.43 19.26
CA VAL A 246 -6.93 6.48 18.41
C VAL A 246 -6.58 6.23 16.94
N TRP A 247 -5.46 6.77 16.50
CA TRP A 247 -4.94 6.54 15.15
C TRP A 247 -4.52 5.08 14.95
N GLN A 248 -3.84 4.49 15.92
CA GLN A 248 -3.47 3.06 15.91
C GLN A 248 -4.71 2.16 15.81
N ASP A 249 -5.76 2.47 16.56
CA ASP A 249 -7.05 1.74 16.47
C ASP A 249 -7.67 1.87 15.07
N MET A 250 -7.59 3.05 14.45
CA MET A 250 -8.08 3.28 13.08
C MET A 250 -7.30 2.48 12.03
N LEU A 251 -6.01 2.31 12.21
CA LEU A 251 -5.15 1.51 11.32
C LEU A 251 -5.22 0.01 11.60
N GLY A 252 -5.90 -0.42 12.68
CA GLY A 252 -5.94 -1.81 13.10
C GLY A 252 -4.64 -2.31 13.76
N VAL A 253 -3.74 -1.39 14.18
CA VAL A 253 -2.41 -1.70 14.77
C VAL A 253 -2.44 -1.65 16.30
N GLY A 254 -3.59 -1.53 16.92
CA GLY A 254 -3.82 -1.15 18.34
C GLY A 254 -3.20 -2.02 19.42
N ASN A 255 -2.60 -3.18 19.11
CA ASN A 255 -1.98 -4.08 20.07
C ASN A 255 -0.51 -4.43 19.77
N ARG A 256 0.13 -3.71 18.85
CA ARG A 256 1.54 -3.98 18.52
C ARG A 256 2.42 -2.93 19.21
N GLU A 257 3.22 -3.36 20.16
CA GLU A 257 4.37 -2.58 20.62
C GLU A 257 5.27 -2.35 19.40
N LEU A 258 5.26 -1.14 18.88
CA LEU A 258 6.16 -0.74 17.79
C LEU A 258 7.55 -0.54 18.40
N VAL A 259 8.26 -1.65 18.54
CA VAL A 259 9.64 -1.69 19.04
C VAL A 259 10.50 -0.90 18.06
N GLY A 260 11.13 0.18 18.54
CA GLY A 260 12.14 0.94 17.77
C GLY A 260 11.62 2.16 17.02
N VAL A 261 10.34 2.53 17.12
CA VAL A 261 9.87 3.83 16.59
C VAL A 261 10.25 4.94 17.57
N ASP A 262 11.53 5.14 17.78
CA ASP A 262 12.04 6.37 18.37
C ASP A 262 12.06 7.45 17.29
N ALA A 263 10.84 7.92 16.97
CA ALA A 263 10.65 9.04 16.10
C ALA A 263 11.10 10.28 16.86
N GLY A 264 12.39 10.53 16.89
CA GLY A 264 12.98 11.75 17.45
C GLY A 264 12.23 13.00 16.94
N PRO A 265 12.28 14.11 17.65
CA PRO A 265 11.59 15.33 17.24
C PRO A 265 12.11 15.78 15.87
N VAL A 266 11.23 15.82 14.88
CA VAL A 266 11.49 16.51 13.61
C VAL A 266 10.88 17.89 13.75
N GLY A 267 11.69 18.91 13.58
CA GLY A 267 11.28 20.29 13.72
C GLY A 267 11.98 21.04 14.86
N PRO A 268 11.79 22.34 14.99
CA PRO A 268 12.45 23.12 16.03
C PRO A 268 12.06 22.61 17.41
N SER A 269 13.06 22.17 18.15
CA SER A 269 12.99 21.31 19.33
C SER A 269 12.31 21.93 20.57
N ASP A 270 11.80 23.15 20.52
CA ASP A 270 11.11 23.73 21.68
C ASP A 270 9.96 24.68 21.27
N PRO A 271 8.71 24.18 21.27
CA PRO A 271 7.58 25.07 21.05
C PRO A 271 7.37 25.91 22.32
N THR A 272 7.64 27.21 22.25
CA THR A 272 7.25 28.15 23.31
C THR A 272 5.75 27.98 23.61
N PRO A 273 5.28 28.23 24.87
CA PRO A 273 3.86 28.13 25.23
C PRO A 273 2.95 28.90 24.26
N LEU A 274 3.41 30.05 23.77
CA LEU A 274 2.68 30.87 22.79
C LEU A 274 2.51 30.14 21.44
N ARG A 275 3.55 29.44 20.97
CA ARG A 275 3.50 28.67 19.73
C ARG A 275 2.54 27.47 19.86
N ARG A 276 2.56 26.77 20.99
CA ARG A 276 1.60 25.68 21.30
C ARG A 276 0.16 26.21 21.27
N LEU A 277 -0.10 27.35 21.88
CA LEU A 277 -1.43 27.97 21.88
C LEU A 277 -1.87 28.34 20.46
N ARG A 278 -1.00 28.95 19.66
CA ARG A 278 -1.29 29.29 18.25
C ARG A 278 -1.60 28.05 17.42
N THR A 279 -0.84 26.98 17.57
CA THR A 279 -1.11 25.69 16.89
C THR A 279 -2.44 25.11 17.33
N TYR A 280 -2.73 25.11 18.63
CA TYR A 280 -4.03 24.66 19.14
C TYR A 280 -5.20 25.47 18.55
N LEU A 281 -5.12 26.77 18.56
CA LEU A 281 -6.15 27.65 17.96
C LEU A 281 -6.27 27.43 16.45
N ALA A 282 -5.15 27.19 15.75
CA ALA A 282 -5.17 26.86 14.33
C ALA A 282 -5.91 25.54 14.07
N VAL A 283 -5.59 24.48 14.81
CA VAL A 283 -6.27 23.17 14.70
C VAL A 283 -7.76 23.30 14.96
N VAL A 284 -8.15 23.98 16.04
CA VAL A 284 -9.59 24.18 16.35
C VAL A 284 -10.28 24.96 15.25
N ARG A 285 -9.66 26.03 14.73
CA ARG A 285 -10.24 26.82 13.65
C ARG A 285 -10.39 26.00 12.36
N GLU A 286 -9.37 25.23 11.98
CA GLU A 286 -9.43 24.38 10.80
C GLU A 286 -10.47 23.27 10.95
N PHE A 287 -10.56 22.65 12.13
CA PHE A 287 -11.58 21.66 12.43
C PHE A 287 -13.02 22.25 12.31
N LEU A 288 -13.25 23.43 12.85
CA LEU A 288 -14.55 24.10 12.72
C LEU A 288 -14.82 24.57 11.28
N GLY A 289 -13.77 24.91 10.55
CA GLY A 289 -13.80 25.36 9.16
C GLY A 289 -13.94 24.24 8.13
N THR A 290 -13.76 22.97 8.53
CA THR A 290 -13.78 21.80 7.64
C THR A 290 -14.94 21.79 6.63
N PRO A 291 -16.22 22.05 6.98
CA PRO A 291 -17.30 22.03 5.99
C PRO A 291 -17.20 23.11 4.91
N ARG A 292 -16.54 24.25 5.20
CA ARG A 292 -16.26 25.29 4.19
C ARG A 292 -15.10 24.84 3.29
N GLY A 293 -14.08 24.23 3.87
CA GLY A 293 -12.95 23.65 3.15
C GLY A 293 -13.41 22.58 2.16
N MET A 294 -14.27 21.67 2.60
CA MET A 294 -14.83 20.62 1.74
C MET A 294 -15.62 21.18 0.55
N ARG A 295 -16.51 22.15 0.79
CA ARG A 295 -17.25 22.80 -0.33
C ARG A 295 -16.30 23.47 -1.31
N ARG A 296 -15.24 24.12 -0.83
CA ARG A 296 -14.23 24.73 -1.70
C ARG A 296 -13.51 23.69 -2.55
N LEU A 297 -13.14 22.54 -1.95
CA LEU A 297 -12.54 21.44 -2.67
C LEU A 297 -13.48 20.88 -3.75
N GLU A 298 -14.76 20.71 -3.46
CA GLU A 298 -15.77 20.25 -4.43
C GLU A 298 -15.93 21.23 -5.60
N THR A 299 -15.94 22.53 -5.33
CA THR A 299 -15.99 23.58 -6.38
C THR A 299 -14.73 23.52 -7.24
N GLU A 300 -13.57 23.39 -6.61
CA GLU A 300 -12.28 23.31 -7.32
C GLU A 300 -12.18 22.02 -8.15
N PHE A 301 -12.66 20.90 -7.59
CA PHE A 301 -12.74 19.64 -8.32
C PHE A 301 -13.59 19.78 -9.60
N THR A 302 -14.78 20.39 -9.51
CA THR A 302 -15.64 20.61 -10.66
C THR A 302 -14.95 21.45 -11.72
N ALA A 303 -14.32 22.57 -11.32
CA ALA A 303 -13.59 23.45 -12.23
C ALA A 303 -12.40 22.75 -12.93
N VAL A 304 -11.66 21.88 -12.21
CA VAL A 304 -10.55 21.10 -12.80
C VAL A 304 -11.06 20.02 -13.74
N ARG A 305 -12.16 19.34 -13.39
CA ARG A 305 -12.79 18.34 -14.25
C ARG A 305 -13.24 18.97 -15.59
N ASP A 306 -13.91 20.12 -15.52
CA ASP A 306 -14.40 20.81 -16.70
C ASP A 306 -13.24 21.31 -17.58
N LEU A 307 -12.19 21.87 -16.96
CA LEU A 307 -10.94 22.22 -17.64
C LEU A 307 -10.28 21.01 -18.31
N PHE A 308 -10.25 19.86 -17.61
CA PHE A 308 -9.70 18.62 -18.15
C PHE A 308 -10.49 18.17 -19.37
N ALA A 309 -11.82 18.12 -19.27
CA ALA A 309 -12.70 17.71 -20.37
C ALA A 309 -12.55 18.63 -21.61
N GLU A 310 -12.34 19.94 -21.39
CA GLU A 310 -12.13 20.91 -22.48
C GLU A 310 -10.77 20.75 -23.15
N ARG A 311 -9.73 20.44 -22.37
CA ARG A 311 -8.34 20.48 -22.86
C ARG A 311 -7.79 19.12 -23.30
N ILE A 312 -8.38 18.02 -22.84
CA ILE A 312 -7.91 16.68 -23.18
C ILE A 312 -8.29 16.33 -24.61
N ALA A 313 -7.36 16.44 -25.56
CA ALA A 313 -7.52 16.05 -26.94
C ALA A 313 -6.63 14.85 -27.28
N ASP A 314 -6.94 14.13 -28.37
CA ASP A 314 -6.25 12.88 -28.70
C ASP A 314 -4.83 13.09 -29.25
N ASP A 315 -4.54 14.29 -29.77
CA ASP A 315 -3.29 14.67 -30.44
C ASP A 315 -2.34 15.51 -29.56
N LEU A 316 -2.60 15.61 -28.25
CA LEU A 316 -1.73 16.35 -27.33
C LEU A 316 -0.33 15.72 -27.26
N ASP A 317 0.69 16.55 -27.37
CA ASP A 317 2.07 16.15 -27.12
C ASP A 317 2.33 15.89 -25.62
N THR A 318 3.44 15.24 -25.29
CA THR A 318 3.81 14.90 -23.92
C THR A 318 4.01 16.14 -23.05
N ALA A 319 4.46 17.27 -23.61
CA ALA A 319 4.66 18.52 -22.86
C ALA A 319 3.32 19.14 -22.43
N ALA A 320 2.33 19.18 -23.33
CA ALA A 320 0.98 19.64 -23.03
C ALA A 320 0.28 18.74 -21.99
N LEU A 321 0.43 17.42 -22.12
CA LEU A 321 -0.07 16.44 -21.14
C LEU A 321 0.58 16.62 -19.77
N HIS A 322 1.89 16.89 -19.72
CA HIS A 322 2.59 17.24 -18.47
C HIS A 322 2.03 18.53 -17.87
N GLY A 323 1.79 19.56 -18.68
CA GLY A 323 1.15 20.79 -18.24
C GLY A 323 -0.21 20.55 -17.58
N LEU A 324 -1.04 19.70 -18.19
CA LEU A 324 -2.36 19.33 -17.67
C LEU A 324 -2.25 18.53 -16.36
N TYR A 325 -1.31 17.59 -16.28
CA TYR A 325 -1.00 16.85 -15.04
C TYR A 325 -0.60 17.78 -13.88
N ARG A 326 0.32 18.74 -14.15
CA ARG A 326 0.76 19.73 -13.15
C ARG A 326 -0.38 20.61 -12.67
N GLU A 327 -1.37 20.90 -13.50
CA GLU A 327 -2.56 21.65 -13.11
C GLU A 327 -3.42 20.84 -12.13
N ILE A 328 -3.64 19.55 -12.40
CA ILE A 328 -4.35 18.63 -11.48
C ILE A 328 -3.59 18.53 -10.15
N GLU A 329 -2.27 18.30 -10.20
CA GLU A 329 -1.42 18.23 -9.01
C GLU A 329 -1.56 19.50 -8.15
N ARG A 330 -1.38 20.66 -8.75
CA ARG A 330 -1.36 21.94 -8.07
C ARG A 330 -2.71 22.29 -7.44
N ARG A 331 -3.81 22.07 -8.17
CA ARG A 331 -5.16 22.50 -7.77
C ARG A 331 -5.88 21.49 -6.91
N LEU A 332 -5.68 20.20 -7.13
CA LEU A 332 -6.38 19.14 -6.40
C LEU A 332 -5.49 18.46 -5.37
N LEU A 333 -4.35 17.86 -5.76
CA LEU A 333 -3.58 17.01 -4.83
C LEU A 333 -3.04 17.82 -3.63
N ARG A 334 -2.58 19.06 -3.85
CA ARG A 334 -2.12 19.92 -2.75
C ARG A 334 -3.24 20.46 -1.86
N GLY A 335 -4.48 20.49 -2.33
CA GLY A 335 -5.65 20.94 -1.59
C GLY A 335 -6.45 19.80 -0.93
N TRP A 336 -6.07 18.55 -1.16
CA TRP A 336 -6.79 17.38 -0.70
C TRP A 336 -6.67 17.11 0.80
N ASP A 337 -5.76 17.79 1.50
CA ASP A 337 -5.51 17.72 2.94
C ASP A 337 -6.76 17.95 3.81
N VAL A 338 -7.72 18.73 3.33
CA VAL A 338 -8.98 18.98 4.02
C VAL A 338 -9.83 17.71 4.20
N THR A 339 -9.64 16.70 3.36
CA THR A 339 -10.35 15.42 3.51
C THR A 339 -9.91 14.66 4.76
N LEU A 340 -8.63 14.73 5.14
CA LEU A 340 -8.14 14.15 6.40
C LEU A 340 -8.79 14.83 7.62
N LEU A 341 -8.96 16.16 7.56
CA LEU A 341 -9.68 16.88 8.59
C LEU A 341 -11.16 16.52 8.61
N ASN A 342 -11.77 16.23 7.44
CA ASN A 342 -13.14 15.77 7.37
C ASN A 342 -13.32 14.36 7.96
N ASP A 343 -12.36 13.46 7.75
CA ASP A 343 -12.40 12.13 8.37
C ASP A 343 -12.33 12.24 9.89
N LEU A 344 -11.44 13.08 10.42
CA LEU A 344 -11.39 13.39 11.84
C LEU A 344 -12.70 14.03 12.33
N HIS A 345 -13.27 14.97 11.58
CA HIS A 345 -14.53 15.64 11.89
C HIS A 345 -15.69 14.62 11.95
N ALA A 346 -15.82 13.75 10.96
CA ALA A 346 -16.82 12.69 10.93
C ALA A 346 -16.66 11.74 12.14
N PHE A 347 -15.44 11.33 12.43
CA PHE A 347 -15.11 10.45 13.56
C PHE A 347 -15.50 11.07 14.91
N VAL A 348 -15.09 12.32 15.17
CA VAL A 348 -15.38 13.03 16.42
C VAL A 348 -16.87 13.21 16.62
N PHE A 349 -17.60 13.71 15.60
CA PHE A 349 -19.05 13.93 15.73
C PHE A 349 -19.84 12.63 15.83
N THR A 350 -19.45 11.58 15.13
CA THR A 350 -20.01 10.24 15.28
C THR A 350 -19.79 9.69 16.70
N GLY A 351 -18.58 9.88 17.25
CA GLY A 351 -18.26 9.52 18.64
C GLY A 351 -19.10 10.28 19.67
N LEU A 352 -19.31 11.58 19.46
CA LEU A 352 -20.17 12.41 20.33
C LEU A 352 -21.64 11.98 20.27
N VAL A 353 -22.17 11.67 19.09
CA VAL A 353 -23.54 11.12 18.93
C VAL A 353 -23.63 9.79 19.68
N ARG A 354 -22.67 8.90 19.49
CA ARG A 354 -22.63 7.60 20.20
C ARG A 354 -22.62 7.78 21.72
N ALA A 355 -21.81 8.71 22.24
CA ALA A 355 -21.75 9.00 23.66
C ALA A 355 -23.11 9.51 24.21
N ARG A 356 -23.83 10.32 23.42
CA ARG A 356 -25.16 10.83 23.79
C ARG A 356 -26.25 9.76 23.78
N LEU A 357 -26.09 8.72 22.95
CA LEU A 357 -27.06 7.63 22.85
C LEU A 357 -26.80 6.51 23.88
N ARG A 358 -25.64 6.48 24.53
CA ARG A 358 -25.34 5.51 25.60
C ARG A 358 -26.40 5.58 26.71
N GLY A 359 -26.93 4.41 27.07
CA GLY A 359 -27.99 4.27 28.08
C GLY A 359 -29.39 4.73 27.61
N ARG A 360 -29.55 5.12 26.33
CA ARG A 360 -30.84 5.51 25.75
C ARG A 360 -31.33 4.55 24.68
N VAL A 361 -30.43 3.80 24.08
CA VAL A 361 -30.70 2.78 23.07
C VAL A 361 -29.88 1.53 23.38
N ALA A 362 -30.36 0.36 22.96
CA ALA A 362 -29.72 -0.92 23.23
C ALA A 362 -28.35 -1.01 22.54
N ASP A 363 -28.29 -0.64 21.24
CA ASP A 363 -27.04 -0.56 20.48
C ASP A 363 -26.80 0.85 19.94
N PRO A 364 -25.96 1.66 20.63
CA PRO A 364 -25.60 2.99 20.17
C PRO A 364 -24.83 3.02 18.84
N ARG A 365 -24.15 1.93 18.43
CA ARG A 365 -23.43 1.85 17.15
C ARG A 365 -24.41 1.69 15.99
N ALA A 366 -25.30 0.71 16.08
CA ALA A 366 -26.36 0.50 15.08
C ALA A 366 -27.24 1.73 14.93
N ALA A 367 -27.68 2.33 16.06
CA ALA A 367 -28.50 3.55 16.05
C ALA A 367 -27.82 4.75 15.38
N VAL A 368 -26.52 4.95 15.59
CA VAL A 368 -25.76 6.02 14.88
C VAL A 368 -25.72 5.75 13.39
N THR A 369 -25.45 4.52 12.97
CA THR A 369 -25.40 4.13 11.56
C THR A 369 -26.74 4.41 10.89
N GLU A 370 -27.86 4.01 11.50
CA GLU A 370 -29.20 4.22 10.98
C GLU A 370 -29.58 5.71 10.89
N LEU A 371 -29.29 6.50 11.93
CA LEU A 371 -29.53 7.95 11.95
C LEU A 371 -28.74 8.69 10.88
N VAL A 372 -27.51 8.28 10.63
CA VAL A 372 -26.65 8.90 9.63
C VAL A 372 -27.05 8.47 8.22
N SER A 373 -27.33 7.16 8.01
CA SER A 373 -27.77 6.63 6.72
C SER A 373 -29.12 7.18 6.28
N GLY A 374 -30.01 7.51 7.22
CA GLY A 374 -31.31 8.11 6.92
C GLY A 374 -31.22 9.60 6.50
N ILE A 375 -30.09 10.27 6.78
CA ILE A 375 -29.89 11.69 6.43
C ILE A 375 -28.93 11.83 5.24
N ALA A 376 -27.91 10.98 5.19
CA ALA A 376 -26.95 10.93 4.10
C ALA A 376 -27.55 10.09 2.95
N ASP A 377 -28.03 10.74 1.92
CA ASP A 377 -28.25 10.08 0.64
C ASP A 377 -26.85 9.71 0.12
N LEU A 378 -26.50 8.42 0.29
CA LEU A 378 -25.11 7.97 0.11
C LEU A 378 -24.75 8.04 -1.36
N ALA A 379 -24.02 9.08 -1.73
CA ALA A 379 -23.45 9.25 -3.09
C ALA A 379 -22.67 8.01 -3.56
N SER A 380 -22.17 7.20 -2.64
CA SER A 380 -21.52 5.92 -2.92
C SER A 380 -22.46 4.84 -3.46
N MET A 381 -23.77 4.92 -3.16
CA MET A 381 -24.78 3.97 -3.65
C MET A 381 -25.38 4.35 -5.00
N GLU A 382 -25.19 5.59 -5.44
CA GLU A 382 -25.72 6.08 -6.70
C GLU A 382 -25.20 5.29 -7.92
N PRO A 383 -23.88 4.98 -8.06
CA PRO A 383 -23.38 4.16 -9.15
C PRO A 383 -23.99 2.75 -9.15
N VAL A 384 -24.19 2.15 -7.97
CA VAL A 384 -24.78 0.81 -7.83
C VAL A 384 -26.25 0.81 -8.23
N ARG A 385 -27.03 1.81 -7.81
CA ARG A 385 -28.44 1.98 -8.20
C ARG A 385 -28.58 2.23 -9.71
N ALA A 386 -27.73 3.09 -10.27
CA ALA A 386 -27.69 3.37 -11.70
C ALA A 386 -27.33 2.12 -12.53
N MET A 387 -26.34 1.33 -12.08
CA MET A 387 -25.98 0.05 -12.70
C MET A 387 -27.14 -0.95 -12.64
N ALA A 388 -27.79 -1.09 -11.50
CA ALA A 388 -28.94 -1.97 -11.34
C ALA A 388 -30.11 -1.55 -12.25
N GLY A 389 -30.36 -0.24 -12.41
CA GLY A 389 -31.36 0.30 -13.33
C GLY A 389 -31.05 -0.05 -14.80
N LEU A 390 -29.78 0.12 -15.21
CA LEU A 390 -29.35 -0.27 -16.55
C LEU A 390 -29.46 -1.78 -16.76
N ALA A 391 -29.04 -2.58 -15.77
CA ALA A 391 -29.10 -4.04 -15.86
C ALA A 391 -30.55 -4.56 -15.95
N ALA A 392 -31.53 -3.89 -15.34
CA ALA A 392 -32.95 -4.26 -15.42
C ALA A 392 -33.50 -4.20 -16.85
N GLU A 393 -32.98 -3.29 -17.68
CA GLU A 393 -33.42 -3.04 -19.06
C GLU A 393 -32.41 -3.56 -20.11
N ALA A 394 -31.31 -4.17 -19.67
CA ALA A 394 -30.22 -4.61 -20.55
C ALA A 394 -30.68 -5.70 -21.54
N PRO A 395 -30.35 -5.58 -22.85
CA PRO A 395 -30.56 -6.62 -23.85
C PRO A 395 -29.48 -7.70 -23.69
N VAL A 396 -29.66 -8.59 -22.70
CA VAL A 396 -28.63 -9.53 -22.21
C VAL A 396 -28.07 -10.42 -23.31
N GLU A 397 -28.92 -10.95 -24.19
CA GLU A 397 -28.49 -11.85 -25.27
C GLU A 397 -27.58 -11.13 -26.27
N GLU A 398 -27.92 -9.89 -26.61
CA GLU A 398 -27.11 -9.04 -27.50
C GLU A 398 -25.77 -8.70 -26.85
N LEU A 399 -25.78 -8.25 -25.58
CA LEU A 399 -24.57 -7.88 -24.84
C LEU A 399 -23.65 -9.07 -24.59
N ALA A 400 -24.20 -10.24 -24.29
CA ALA A 400 -23.43 -11.47 -24.07
C ALA A 400 -22.73 -11.97 -25.35
N ALA A 401 -23.28 -11.66 -26.54
CA ALA A 401 -22.68 -12.01 -27.81
C ALA A 401 -21.47 -11.12 -28.18
N ILE A 402 -21.25 -10.00 -27.45
CA ILE A 402 -20.11 -9.10 -27.65
C ILE A 402 -18.89 -9.67 -26.94
N GLY A 403 -17.96 -10.27 -27.70
CA GLY A 403 -16.81 -10.99 -27.16
C GLY A 403 -15.48 -10.21 -27.15
N THR A 404 -15.39 -9.06 -27.87
CA THR A 404 -14.15 -8.28 -28.03
C THR A 404 -14.32 -6.83 -27.64
N GLU A 405 -13.22 -6.17 -27.24
CA GLU A 405 -13.18 -4.75 -26.87
C GLU A 405 -13.63 -3.84 -28.02
N ASP A 406 -13.17 -4.09 -29.25
CA ASP A 406 -13.54 -3.30 -30.42
C ASP A 406 -15.06 -3.32 -30.67
N ARG A 407 -15.70 -4.50 -30.54
CA ARG A 407 -17.15 -4.62 -30.68
C ARG A 407 -17.90 -3.95 -29.54
N ALA A 408 -17.36 -4.00 -28.33
CA ALA A 408 -17.95 -3.31 -27.19
C ALA A 408 -17.84 -1.78 -27.35
N ALA A 409 -16.69 -1.27 -27.81
CA ALA A 409 -16.50 0.14 -28.11
C ALA A 409 -17.45 0.60 -29.24
N ALA A 410 -17.57 -0.20 -30.32
CA ALA A 410 -18.52 0.08 -31.42
C ALA A 410 -19.98 0.08 -30.94
N TYR A 411 -20.34 -0.82 -30.02
CA TYR A 411 -21.68 -0.83 -29.43
C TYR A 411 -21.97 0.43 -28.64
N LEU A 412 -21.03 0.85 -27.77
CA LEU A 412 -21.15 2.09 -27.01
C LEU A 412 -21.22 3.33 -27.92
N ALA A 413 -20.55 3.34 -29.07
CA ALA A 413 -20.60 4.42 -30.05
C ALA A 413 -21.93 4.50 -30.83
N GLY A 414 -22.77 3.47 -30.75
CA GLY A 414 -24.05 3.38 -31.46
C GLY A 414 -25.04 4.48 -31.08
N GLU A 415 -25.99 4.80 -31.99
CA GLU A 415 -26.99 5.86 -31.79
C GLU A 415 -28.24 5.45 -31.01
N GLY A 416 -28.33 4.17 -30.57
CA GLY A 416 -29.48 3.65 -29.81
C GLY A 416 -29.64 4.29 -28.41
N ASP A 417 -30.85 4.22 -27.86
CA ASP A 417 -31.15 4.77 -26.53
C ASP A 417 -30.34 4.08 -25.42
N PHE A 418 -30.21 2.76 -25.48
CA PHE A 418 -29.45 2.02 -24.47
C PHE A 418 -27.93 2.30 -24.53
N PRO A 419 -27.24 2.29 -25.70
CA PRO A 419 -25.86 2.75 -25.80
C PRO A 419 -25.65 4.18 -25.29
N ARG A 420 -26.59 5.11 -25.55
CA ARG A 420 -26.51 6.48 -25.01
C ARG A 420 -26.53 6.48 -23.49
N ARG A 421 -27.45 5.75 -22.86
CA ARG A 421 -27.52 5.63 -21.39
C ARG A 421 -26.29 4.96 -20.78
N LEU A 422 -25.66 4.03 -21.49
CA LEU A 422 -24.37 3.47 -21.09
C LEU A 422 -23.25 4.51 -21.12
N ARG A 423 -23.20 5.35 -22.18
CA ARG A 423 -22.24 6.47 -22.24
C ARG A 423 -22.45 7.45 -21.09
N ASP A 424 -23.71 7.83 -20.80
CA ASP A 424 -24.05 8.70 -19.67
C ASP A 424 -23.58 8.09 -18.32
N TYR A 425 -23.73 6.77 -18.18
CA TYR A 425 -23.22 6.05 -17.01
C TYR A 425 -21.69 6.10 -16.94
N VAL A 426 -21.00 5.80 -18.04
CA VAL A 426 -19.52 5.85 -18.12
C VAL A 426 -19.01 7.27 -17.87
N GLU A 427 -19.67 8.28 -18.37
CA GLU A 427 -19.29 9.68 -18.13
C GLU A 427 -19.33 10.02 -16.63
N ARG A 428 -20.37 9.58 -15.92
CA ARG A 428 -20.58 9.89 -14.50
C ARG A 428 -19.78 8.99 -13.55
N TYR A 429 -19.67 7.69 -13.87
CA TYR A 429 -19.19 6.66 -12.96
C TYR A 429 -18.14 5.73 -13.55
N GLY A 430 -17.73 5.94 -14.80
CA GLY A 430 -16.85 5.02 -15.53
C GLY A 430 -15.47 4.82 -14.91
N ASP A 431 -15.04 5.72 -14.03
CA ASP A 431 -13.77 5.58 -13.30
C ASP A 431 -13.90 4.75 -12.01
N ARG A 432 -15.14 4.36 -11.62
CA ARG A 432 -15.44 3.52 -10.45
C ARG A 432 -15.47 2.05 -10.83
N TYR A 433 -14.49 1.29 -10.33
CA TYR A 433 -14.45 -0.18 -10.43
C TYR A 433 -13.54 -0.77 -9.32
N LEU A 434 -13.35 -2.09 -9.34
CA LEU A 434 -12.39 -2.76 -8.47
C LEU A 434 -10.99 -2.18 -8.72
N GLU A 435 -10.24 -1.93 -7.65
CA GLU A 435 -8.89 -1.36 -7.73
C GLU A 435 -8.81 0.00 -8.46
N GLU A 436 -9.86 0.80 -8.39
CA GLU A 436 -10.00 2.10 -9.10
C GLU A 436 -8.85 3.10 -8.83
N LEU A 437 -8.12 2.91 -7.72
CA LEU A 437 -6.99 3.73 -7.33
C LEU A 437 -5.63 3.22 -7.86
N LYS A 438 -5.61 2.13 -8.63
CA LYS A 438 -4.43 1.67 -9.37
C LYS A 438 -4.55 2.16 -10.81
N LEU A 439 -3.58 2.94 -11.27
CA LEU A 439 -3.62 3.54 -12.62
C LEU A 439 -3.58 2.48 -13.72
N GLU A 440 -2.95 1.33 -13.46
CA GLU A 440 -2.89 0.19 -14.37
C GLU A 440 -4.16 -0.65 -14.42
N SER A 441 -5.06 -0.53 -13.43
CA SER A 441 -6.27 -1.35 -13.39
C SER A 441 -7.33 -0.85 -14.37
N PRO A 442 -8.01 -1.74 -15.11
CA PRO A 442 -9.07 -1.34 -16.03
C PRO A 442 -10.26 -0.74 -15.28
N THR A 443 -10.97 0.17 -15.95
CA THR A 443 -12.22 0.77 -15.48
C THR A 443 -13.26 0.68 -16.59
N PHE A 444 -14.51 0.95 -16.30
CA PHE A 444 -15.56 0.97 -17.32
C PHE A 444 -15.31 2.02 -18.42
N ARG A 445 -14.50 3.03 -18.15
CA ARG A 445 -14.09 4.05 -19.12
C ARG A 445 -13.02 3.51 -20.08
N THR A 446 -12.08 2.72 -19.57
CA THR A 446 -10.95 2.21 -20.37
C THR A 446 -11.21 0.84 -20.97
N ASP A 447 -12.20 0.10 -20.45
CA ASP A 447 -12.58 -1.23 -20.92
C ASP A 447 -14.12 -1.32 -21.04
N PRO A 448 -14.67 -1.00 -22.23
CA PRO A 448 -16.09 -1.13 -22.51
C PRO A 448 -16.62 -2.55 -22.38
N LEU A 449 -15.81 -3.57 -22.69
CA LEU A 449 -16.21 -4.97 -22.59
C LEU A 449 -16.43 -5.38 -21.12
N LEU A 450 -15.63 -4.87 -20.21
CA LEU A 450 -15.79 -5.05 -18.77
C LEU A 450 -17.14 -4.51 -18.27
N LEU A 451 -17.56 -3.33 -18.76
CA LEU A 451 -18.88 -2.77 -18.45
C LEU A 451 -20.01 -3.70 -18.90
N LEU A 452 -19.97 -4.15 -20.16
CA LEU A 452 -21.03 -5.02 -20.71
C LEU A 452 -21.11 -6.36 -19.97
N ARG A 453 -19.97 -6.99 -19.68
CA ARG A 453 -19.91 -8.22 -18.87
C ARG A 453 -20.46 -8.02 -17.47
N THR A 454 -20.15 -6.87 -16.86
CA THR A 454 -20.67 -6.54 -15.52
C THR A 454 -22.19 -6.39 -15.54
N LEU A 455 -22.78 -5.74 -16.54
CA LEU A 455 -24.22 -5.62 -16.70
C LEU A 455 -24.91 -6.98 -16.86
N VAL A 456 -24.36 -7.85 -17.73
CA VAL A 456 -24.87 -9.23 -17.92
C VAL A 456 -24.81 -10.01 -16.58
N GLY A 457 -23.71 -9.86 -15.82
CA GLY A 457 -23.56 -10.47 -14.50
C GLY A 457 -24.58 -9.95 -13.48
N TYR A 458 -24.82 -8.65 -13.43
CA TYR A 458 -25.84 -8.04 -12.56
C TYR A 458 -27.25 -8.55 -12.85
N ARG A 459 -27.61 -8.67 -14.12
CA ARG A 459 -28.93 -9.21 -14.52
C ARG A 459 -29.10 -10.67 -14.10
N SER A 460 -28.06 -11.47 -14.27
CA SER A 460 -28.06 -12.88 -13.86
C SER A 460 -28.16 -13.05 -12.34
N ALA A 461 -27.56 -12.14 -11.57
CA ALA A 461 -27.59 -12.12 -10.11
C ALA A 461 -28.92 -11.56 -9.55
N ALA A 462 -29.61 -10.67 -10.26
CA ALA A 462 -30.88 -10.08 -9.84
C ALA A 462 -32.03 -11.08 -9.72
N GLY A 463 -31.87 -12.29 -10.27
CA GLY A 463 -32.78 -13.44 -10.06
C GLY A 463 -32.61 -14.12 -8.69
N ARG A 464 -31.59 -13.78 -7.89
CA ARG A 464 -31.45 -14.21 -6.51
C ARG A 464 -31.99 -13.11 -5.59
N PRO A 465 -32.92 -13.41 -4.63
CA PRO A 465 -33.35 -12.42 -3.69
C PRO A 465 -32.13 -11.90 -2.93
N ALA A 466 -31.83 -10.63 -3.08
CA ALA A 466 -30.88 -9.94 -2.22
C ALA A 466 -31.38 -10.18 -0.79
N GLY A 467 -30.60 -10.92 0.00
CA GLY A 467 -30.94 -11.16 1.39
C GLY A 467 -31.19 -9.79 2.02
N SER A 468 -32.41 -9.54 2.46
CA SER A 468 -32.78 -8.37 3.25
C SER A 468 -31.78 -8.33 4.41
N LEU A 469 -30.97 -7.27 4.47
CA LEU A 469 -30.23 -6.97 5.70
C LEU A 469 -31.24 -7.01 6.83
N PRO A 470 -30.98 -7.77 7.92
CA PRO A 470 -31.91 -7.83 9.02
C PRO A 470 -32.13 -6.41 9.54
N GLY A 471 -33.28 -5.84 9.24
CA GLY A 471 -33.76 -4.66 9.88
C GLY A 471 -33.96 -5.01 11.34
N SER A 472 -33.19 -4.40 12.24
CA SER A 472 -33.43 -4.50 13.66
C SER A 472 -34.77 -3.80 13.94
N ALA A 473 -35.84 -4.58 13.94
CA ALA A 473 -37.09 -4.15 14.55
C ALA A 473 -36.82 -3.95 16.04
N ASP A 474 -37.09 -2.75 16.56
CA ASP A 474 -37.57 -2.46 17.89
C ASP A 474 -37.06 -1.17 18.59
N ALA A 475 -36.47 -0.22 17.91
CA ALA A 475 -36.40 1.13 18.45
C ALA A 475 -36.26 2.17 17.34
N ASP A 476 -37.26 2.98 17.12
CA ASP A 476 -37.17 4.15 16.23
C ASP A 476 -36.03 5.09 16.73
N PRO A 477 -34.83 5.09 16.13
CA PRO A 477 -33.70 5.90 16.60
C PRO A 477 -34.02 7.39 16.51
N ALA A 478 -35.00 7.79 15.67
CA ALA A 478 -35.46 9.17 15.56
C ALA A 478 -36.12 9.65 16.87
N ARG A 479 -36.71 8.74 17.64
CA ARG A 479 -37.29 9.09 18.97
C ARG A 479 -36.20 9.32 20.02
N ALA A 480 -35.04 8.72 19.91
CA ALA A 480 -33.89 8.91 20.82
C ALA A 480 -33.20 10.27 20.58
N VAL A 481 -33.37 10.89 19.41
CA VAL A 481 -32.79 12.18 19.03
C VAL A 481 -33.62 13.34 19.50
N ARG A 482 -33.82 13.44 20.83
CA ARG A 482 -34.53 14.59 21.44
C ARG A 482 -33.54 15.70 21.80
N GLY A 483 -33.90 16.96 21.47
CA GLY A 483 -33.13 18.16 21.81
C GLY A 483 -32.29 18.76 20.67
N PRO A 484 -32.11 20.09 20.69
CA PRO A 484 -31.46 20.83 19.60
C PRO A 484 -29.97 20.45 19.44
N LEU A 485 -29.28 20.19 20.56
CA LEU A 485 -27.87 19.82 20.56
C LEU A 485 -27.65 18.44 19.88
N THR A 486 -28.47 17.43 20.21
CA THR A 486 -28.34 16.10 19.63
C THR A 486 -28.61 16.13 18.12
N ARG A 487 -29.65 16.87 17.70
CA ARG A 487 -29.93 17.09 16.26
C ARG A 487 -28.80 17.81 15.54
N TRP A 488 -28.17 18.76 16.20
CA TRP A 488 -26.99 19.45 15.62
C TRP A 488 -25.81 18.50 15.48
N LEU A 489 -25.51 17.69 16.49
CA LEU A 489 -24.44 16.68 16.43
C LEU A 489 -24.67 15.66 15.30
N VAL A 490 -25.90 15.13 15.20
CA VAL A 490 -26.27 14.17 14.13
C VAL A 490 -26.10 14.80 12.74
N ARG A 491 -26.56 16.03 12.54
CA ARG A 491 -26.38 16.75 11.27
C ARG A 491 -24.91 16.98 10.94
N ARG A 492 -24.05 17.22 11.93
CA ARG A 492 -22.61 17.37 11.73
C ARG A 492 -21.96 16.05 11.35
N ALA A 493 -22.31 14.96 12.03
CA ALA A 493 -21.84 13.62 11.71
C ALA A 493 -22.25 13.20 10.28
N ALA A 494 -23.54 13.35 9.95
CA ALA A 494 -24.09 13.02 8.64
C ALA A 494 -23.39 13.80 7.52
N ARG A 495 -23.19 15.10 7.68
CA ARG A 495 -22.48 15.93 6.70
C ARG A 495 -21.02 15.54 6.55
N GLY A 496 -20.34 15.15 7.63
CA GLY A 496 -18.95 14.65 7.55
C GLY A 496 -18.86 13.35 6.75
N ILE A 497 -19.83 12.45 6.90
CA ILE A 497 -19.91 11.20 6.15
C ILE A 497 -20.28 11.45 4.68
N GLU A 498 -21.24 12.34 4.40
CA GLU A 498 -21.58 12.77 3.04
C GLU A 498 -20.34 13.29 2.28
N TYR A 499 -19.58 14.20 2.89
CA TYR A 499 -18.33 14.69 2.29
C TYR A 499 -17.26 13.60 2.11
N ARG A 500 -17.19 12.63 3.02
CA ARG A 500 -16.29 11.49 2.88
C ARG A 500 -16.64 10.65 1.65
N GLU A 501 -17.92 10.35 1.44
CA GLU A 501 -18.38 9.57 0.28
C GLU A 501 -18.22 10.34 -1.03
N SER A 502 -18.54 11.64 -1.05
CA SER A 502 -18.30 12.53 -2.20
C SER A 502 -16.80 12.59 -2.55
N SER A 503 -15.94 12.69 -1.52
CA SER A 503 -14.47 12.68 -1.73
C SER A 503 -13.95 11.38 -2.31
N ARG A 504 -14.52 10.23 -1.92
CA ARG A 504 -14.16 8.94 -2.50
C ARG A 504 -14.48 8.87 -3.99
N LEU A 505 -15.69 9.33 -4.38
CA LEU A 505 -16.07 9.40 -5.78
C LEU A 505 -15.16 10.35 -6.57
N ASN A 506 -14.88 11.53 -6.02
CA ASN A 506 -14.00 12.51 -6.67
C ASN A 506 -12.55 12.00 -6.78
N ARG A 507 -12.08 11.22 -5.79
CA ARG A 507 -10.76 10.58 -5.84
C ARG A 507 -10.67 9.61 -7.02
N ALA A 508 -11.65 8.72 -7.21
CA ALA A 508 -11.67 7.81 -8.36
C ALA A 508 -11.62 8.58 -9.69
N ARG A 509 -12.37 9.69 -9.80
CA ARG A 509 -12.36 10.54 -10.99
C ARG A 509 -11.01 11.22 -11.23
N VAL A 510 -10.31 11.67 -10.17
CA VAL A 510 -8.93 12.21 -10.29
C VAL A 510 -7.99 11.15 -10.83
N TYR A 511 -8.08 9.92 -10.30
CA TYR A 511 -7.29 8.79 -10.80
C TYR A 511 -7.63 8.47 -12.26
N GLY A 512 -8.89 8.58 -12.67
CA GLY A 512 -9.33 8.43 -14.06
C GLY A 512 -8.71 9.49 -14.98
N MET A 513 -8.72 10.76 -14.58
CA MET A 513 -8.07 11.84 -15.34
C MET A 513 -6.56 11.60 -15.48
N VAL A 514 -5.88 11.24 -14.39
CA VAL A 514 -4.45 10.94 -14.38
C VAL A 514 -4.14 9.71 -15.26
N ARG A 515 -4.92 8.64 -15.15
CA ARG A 515 -4.82 7.45 -16.02
C ARG A 515 -4.91 7.82 -17.49
N THR A 516 -5.90 8.65 -17.86
CA THR A 516 -6.08 9.12 -19.24
C THR A 516 -4.86 9.89 -19.73
N ILE A 517 -4.29 10.78 -18.92
CA ILE A 517 -3.06 11.50 -19.26
C ILE A 517 -1.93 10.51 -19.54
N PHE A 518 -1.67 9.58 -18.64
CA PHE A 518 -0.54 8.66 -18.79
C PHE A 518 -0.71 7.65 -19.91
N LEU A 519 -1.93 7.17 -20.18
CA LEU A 519 -2.18 6.35 -21.39
C LEU A 519 -1.89 7.11 -22.67
N ARG A 520 -2.18 8.43 -22.75
CA ARG A 520 -1.82 9.26 -23.90
C ARG A 520 -0.32 9.53 -23.98
N VAL A 521 0.36 9.76 -22.84
CA VAL A 521 1.82 9.79 -22.78
C VAL A 521 2.39 8.47 -23.31
N GLY A 522 1.85 7.33 -22.84
CA GLY A 522 2.24 6.02 -23.34
C GLY A 522 2.03 5.84 -24.85
N ALA A 523 0.90 6.32 -25.38
CA ALA A 523 0.64 6.29 -26.83
C ALA A 523 1.65 7.15 -27.61
N ASN A 524 2.05 8.32 -27.08
CA ASN A 524 3.09 9.15 -27.68
C ASN A 524 4.45 8.43 -27.67
N LEU A 525 4.85 7.87 -26.53
CA LEU A 525 6.11 7.12 -26.38
C LEU A 525 6.15 5.86 -27.28
N ALA A 526 5.02 5.16 -27.42
CA ALA A 526 4.93 4.00 -28.32
C ALA A 526 5.05 4.42 -29.79
N ARG A 527 4.45 5.54 -30.17
CA ARG A 527 4.56 6.10 -31.54
C ARG A 527 6.01 6.54 -31.84
N GLU A 528 6.74 6.99 -30.83
CA GLU A 528 8.18 7.32 -30.90
C GLU A 528 9.07 6.08 -30.86
N GLY A 529 8.52 4.86 -30.69
CA GLY A 529 9.27 3.61 -30.60
C GLY A 529 10.08 3.42 -29.31
N ARG A 530 9.73 4.15 -28.24
CA ARG A 530 10.44 4.14 -26.95
C ARG A 530 9.92 3.10 -25.99
N ILE A 531 8.67 2.70 -26.14
CA ILE A 531 8.01 1.58 -25.45
C ILE A 531 7.21 0.78 -26.48
N ALA A 532 6.89 -0.48 -26.18
CA ALA A 532 6.24 -1.37 -27.16
C ALA A 532 4.74 -1.07 -27.29
N SER A 533 4.07 -0.70 -26.21
CA SER A 533 2.64 -0.38 -26.17
C SER A 533 2.35 0.81 -25.25
N ALA A 534 1.18 1.44 -25.42
CA ALA A 534 0.77 2.54 -24.56
C ALA A 534 0.67 2.12 -23.08
N ALA A 535 0.31 0.86 -22.81
CA ALA A 535 0.19 0.33 -21.45
C ALA A 535 1.54 0.15 -20.74
N ASP A 536 2.66 0.09 -21.48
CA ASP A 536 4.00 -0.05 -20.89
C ASP A 536 4.40 1.20 -20.08
N VAL A 537 3.69 2.31 -20.25
CA VAL A 537 3.87 3.50 -19.41
C VAL A 537 3.67 3.23 -17.93
N PHE A 538 2.88 2.23 -17.56
CA PHE A 538 2.65 1.87 -16.16
C PHE A 538 3.88 1.27 -15.46
N TRP A 539 4.87 0.80 -16.23
CA TRP A 539 6.16 0.33 -15.72
C TRP A 539 7.17 1.45 -15.48
N LEU A 540 6.87 2.66 -15.92
CA LEU A 540 7.67 3.86 -15.66
C LEU A 540 7.14 4.57 -14.39
N THR A 541 7.99 5.33 -13.72
CA THR A 541 7.53 6.30 -12.73
C THR A 541 6.92 7.52 -13.40
N THR A 542 6.20 8.35 -12.66
CA THR A 542 5.64 9.61 -13.17
C THR A 542 6.72 10.52 -13.76
N GLU A 543 7.91 10.56 -13.14
CA GLU A 543 9.04 11.36 -13.58
C GLU A 543 9.66 10.80 -14.87
N GLU A 544 9.88 9.49 -14.93
CA GLU A 544 10.42 8.82 -16.12
C GLU A 544 9.49 8.95 -17.32
N ALA A 545 8.17 8.81 -17.13
CA ALA A 545 7.20 8.93 -18.21
C ALA A 545 7.23 10.32 -18.86
N PHE A 546 7.37 11.39 -18.07
CA PHE A 546 7.48 12.74 -18.60
C PHE A 546 8.90 13.10 -19.06
N ALA A 547 9.96 12.62 -18.38
CA ALA A 547 11.34 12.82 -18.82
C ALA A 547 11.64 12.08 -20.13
N ALA A 548 11.04 10.91 -20.32
CA ALA A 548 11.13 10.17 -21.57
C ALA A 548 10.60 10.98 -22.78
N GLY A 549 9.56 11.80 -22.57
CA GLY A 549 9.07 12.72 -23.63
C GLY A 549 9.97 13.94 -23.89
N ALA A 550 10.93 14.24 -23.00
CA ALA A 550 11.80 15.42 -23.11
C ALA A 550 13.20 15.13 -23.70
N THR A 551 13.64 13.87 -23.71
CA THR A 551 14.96 13.44 -24.23
C THR A 551 14.77 12.51 -25.41
N GLY A 552 15.44 12.79 -26.55
CA GLY A 552 15.45 11.92 -27.74
C GLY A 552 15.89 10.48 -27.44
N PRO A 553 15.90 9.57 -28.42
CA PRO A 553 15.85 8.10 -28.28
C PRO A 553 17.04 7.40 -27.58
N GLU A 554 17.92 8.12 -26.89
CA GLU A 554 19.20 7.57 -26.41
C GLU A 554 19.19 6.88 -25.02
N ARG A 555 18.03 6.74 -24.34
CA ARG A 555 17.98 6.12 -23.00
C ARG A 555 16.84 5.12 -22.77
N ALA A 556 16.66 4.19 -23.68
CA ALA A 556 15.85 2.98 -23.46
C ALA A 556 16.66 1.76 -23.87
N GLY A 557 17.58 1.35 -23.02
CA GLY A 557 18.34 0.12 -23.11
C GLY A 557 18.44 -0.50 -21.74
#